data_5c56928e1900152e4b784d8708cf433f
#
_entry.id   5c56928e1900152e4b784d8708cf433f
#
_cell.length_a   1.000
_cell.length_b   1.000
_cell.length_c   1.000
_cell.angle_alpha   90.00
_cell.angle_beta   90.00
_cell.angle_gamma   90.00
#
_symmetry.space_group_name_H-M   'P 1'
#
loop_
_entity.id
_entity.type
_entity.pdbx_description
1 polymer ?
#
loop_
_entity_poly.entity_id
_entity_poly.type
_entity_poly.pdbx_seq_one_letter_code
_entity_poly.pdbx_strand_id
1 'polypeptide(L)'
;MTIPTIFLGTLPVSRLILGSNPFSGFSHQSPALDSEMMHYYSSQKVKETLALAEQSGVTTLLGRADAHMARLLAEYWDEGGKIQWVAQTCTEFGMPLAGALRAIKAGASAVYIHGGQMDFLMHHDMKDEIQAALDAIHAA
;
A
#
# COMPACT_ATOMS: atom_id res chain seq x y z
N MET A 1 -24.09 9.45 2.90
CA MET A 1 -23.17 10.11 3.88
C MET A 1 -21.83 10.23 3.17
N THR A 2 -21.27 11.43 3.04
CA THR A 2 -19.98 11.62 2.35
C THR A 2 -18.84 11.52 3.36
N ILE A 3 -17.80 10.74 3.03
CA ILE A 3 -16.58 10.67 3.84
C ILE A 3 -15.81 11.98 3.63
N PRO A 4 -15.42 12.72 4.69
CA PRO A 4 -14.63 13.94 4.56
C PRO A 4 -13.28 13.67 3.89
N THR A 5 -12.81 14.63 3.08
CA THR A 5 -11.47 14.62 2.50
C THR A 5 -10.49 15.33 3.43
N ILE A 6 -9.29 14.79 3.56
CA ILE A 6 -8.13 15.40 4.20
C ILE A 6 -6.97 15.43 3.21
N PHE A 7 -5.88 16.12 3.55
CA PHE A 7 -4.69 16.18 2.69
C PHE A 7 -3.48 15.54 3.38
N LEU A 8 -2.78 14.67 2.65
CA LEU A 8 -1.45 14.19 2.96
C LEU A 8 -0.47 14.92 2.05
N GLY A 9 0.16 16.00 2.56
CA GLY A 9 0.86 16.95 1.69
C GLY A 9 -0.12 17.59 0.70
N THR A 10 0.09 17.35 -0.59
CA THR A 10 -0.80 17.82 -1.68
C THR A 10 -1.83 16.77 -2.11
N LEU A 11 -1.72 15.53 -1.66
CA LEU A 11 -2.59 14.43 -2.05
C LEU A 11 -3.91 14.48 -1.27
N PRO A 12 -5.07 14.68 -1.94
CA PRO A 12 -6.37 14.59 -1.30
C PRO A 12 -6.73 13.12 -1.06
N VAL A 13 -7.07 12.75 0.17
CA VAL A 13 -7.47 11.40 0.55
C VAL A 13 -8.75 11.43 1.37
N SER A 14 -9.57 10.38 1.28
CA SER A 14 -10.69 10.21 2.20
C SER A 14 -10.18 10.02 3.62
N ARG A 15 -10.85 10.59 4.60
CA ARG A 15 -10.47 10.46 6.02
C ARG A 15 -10.49 9.01 6.51
N LEU A 16 -11.29 8.15 5.88
CA LEU A 16 -11.23 6.70 6.03
C LEU A 16 -10.39 6.12 4.89
N ILE A 17 -9.37 5.35 5.22
CA ILE A 17 -8.45 4.71 4.29
C ILE A 17 -8.61 3.19 4.42
N LEU A 18 -8.69 2.49 3.30
CA LEU A 18 -8.76 1.03 3.27
C LEU A 18 -7.36 0.44 3.49
N GLY A 19 -7.22 -0.51 4.42
CA GLY A 19 -5.97 -1.26 4.62
C GLY A 19 -5.95 -2.57 3.82
N SER A 20 -4.77 -3.04 3.42
CA SER A 20 -4.62 -4.25 2.59
C SER A 20 -4.20 -5.52 3.35
N ASN A 21 -3.98 -5.45 4.66
CA ASN A 21 -3.51 -6.61 5.43
C ASN A 21 -4.33 -7.90 5.20
N PRO A 22 -5.67 -7.86 5.20
CA PRO A 22 -6.47 -9.06 4.93
C PRO A 22 -6.25 -9.64 3.53
N PHE A 23 -5.93 -8.81 2.54
CA PHE A 23 -5.72 -9.25 1.14
C PHE A 23 -4.47 -10.10 0.97
N SER A 24 -3.52 -9.98 1.89
CA SER A 24 -2.24 -10.70 1.89
C SER A 24 -2.09 -11.64 3.09
N GLY A 25 -3.16 -11.91 3.84
CA GLY A 25 -3.16 -12.84 4.97
C GLY A 25 -2.36 -12.38 6.17
N PHE A 26 -2.36 -11.08 6.48
CA PHE A 26 -1.69 -10.53 7.66
C PHE A 26 -2.71 -10.14 8.73
N SER A 27 -3.24 -11.13 9.48
CA SER A 27 -4.19 -10.87 10.56
C SER A 27 -3.55 -10.25 11.80
N HIS A 28 -2.25 -10.47 12.00
CA HIS A 28 -1.55 -10.18 13.25
C HIS A 28 -2.16 -10.88 14.49
N GLN A 29 -2.91 -11.96 14.29
CA GLN A 29 -3.59 -12.70 15.36
C GLN A 29 -3.19 -14.18 15.39
N SER A 30 -3.36 -14.89 14.27
CA SER A 30 -3.01 -16.31 14.20
C SER A 30 -2.78 -16.79 12.78
N PRO A 31 -1.92 -17.83 12.58
CA PRO A 31 -1.74 -18.45 11.27
C PRO A 31 -3.03 -19.04 10.66
N ALA A 32 -3.97 -19.47 11.49
CA ALA A 32 -5.26 -19.96 11.03
C ALA A 32 -6.08 -18.85 10.39
N LEU A 33 -6.15 -17.67 11.01
CA LEU A 33 -6.84 -16.51 10.45
C LEU A 33 -6.12 -15.96 9.21
N ASP A 34 -4.79 -15.97 9.18
CA ASP A 34 -4.01 -15.60 7.98
C ASP A 34 -4.40 -16.48 6.79
N SER A 35 -4.48 -17.81 7.01
CA SER A 35 -4.89 -18.77 5.99
C SER A 35 -6.34 -18.54 5.54
N GLU A 36 -7.26 -18.28 6.45
CA GLU A 36 -8.65 -17.97 6.15
C GLU A 36 -8.76 -16.71 5.27
N MET A 37 -8.05 -15.64 5.61
CA MET A 37 -7.98 -14.40 4.83
C MET A 37 -7.47 -14.66 3.41
N MET A 38 -6.38 -15.42 3.26
CA MET A 38 -5.80 -15.77 1.96
C MET A 38 -6.78 -16.58 1.09
N HIS A 39 -7.55 -17.48 1.67
CA HIS A 39 -8.57 -18.24 0.92
C HIS A 39 -9.79 -17.40 0.55
N TYR A 40 -10.18 -16.46 1.41
CA TYR A 40 -11.32 -15.60 1.16
C TYR A 40 -11.03 -14.55 0.07
N TYR A 41 -9.87 -13.89 0.15
CA TYR A 41 -9.52 -12.79 -0.74
C TYR A 41 -8.82 -13.27 -2.01
N SER A 42 -9.58 -13.88 -2.93
CA SER A 42 -9.12 -14.03 -4.32
C SER A 42 -8.91 -12.64 -4.97
N SER A 43 -8.16 -12.57 -6.07
CA SER A 43 -7.97 -11.29 -6.81
C SER A 43 -9.31 -10.63 -7.19
N GLN A 44 -10.29 -11.43 -7.60
CA GLN A 44 -11.64 -10.93 -7.88
C GLN A 44 -12.29 -10.34 -6.63
N LYS A 45 -12.18 -11.03 -5.48
CA LYS A 45 -12.78 -10.57 -4.22
C LYS A 45 -12.14 -9.29 -3.71
N VAL A 46 -10.84 -9.12 -3.91
CA VAL A 46 -10.14 -7.87 -3.61
C VAL A 46 -10.68 -6.74 -4.49
N LYS A 47 -10.79 -6.93 -5.82
CA LYS A 47 -11.35 -5.92 -6.73
C LYS A 47 -12.79 -5.53 -6.37
N GLU A 48 -13.64 -6.49 -6.02
CA GLU A 48 -15.00 -6.23 -5.52
C GLU A 48 -14.99 -5.37 -4.25
N THR A 49 -14.05 -5.64 -3.35
CA THR A 49 -13.90 -4.87 -2.10
C THR A 49 -13.43 -3.45 -2.37
N LEU A 50 -12.48 -3.26 -3.31
CA LEU A 50 -12.04 -1.93 -3.75
C LEU A 50 -13.21 -1.13 -4.37
N ALA A 51 -13.99 -1.76 -5.25
CA ALA A 51 -15.14 -1.11 -5.88
C ALA A 51 -16.21 -0.71 -4.84
N LEU A 52 -16.48 -1.56 -3.86
CA LEU A 52 -17.41 -1.25 -2.77
C LEU A 52 -16.89 -0.10 -1.89
N ALA A 53 -15.58 -0.07 -1.63
CA ALA A 53 -14.94 1.02 -0.89
C ALA A 53 -15.10 2.36 -1.63
N GLU A 54 -14.84 2.40 -2.93
CA GLU A 54 -15.04 3.59 -3.78
C GLU A 54 -16.49 4.05 -3.79
N GLN A 55 -17.44 3.13 -3.97
CA GLN A 55 -18.88 3.42 -3.91
C GLN A 55 -19.29 4.01 -2.55
N SER A 56 -18.59 3.62 -1.48
CA SER A 56 -18.80 4.14 -0.13
C SER A 56 -18.08 5.47 0.14
N GLY A 57 -17.33 6.01 -0.84
CA GLY A 57 -16.61 7.27 -0.75
C GLY A 57 -15.18 7.15 -0.20
N VAL A 58 -14.63 5.94 -0.08
CA VAL A 58 -13.21 5.73 0.24
C VAL A 58 -12.40 5.91 -1.05
N THR A 59 -11.45 6.83 -1.05
CA THR A 59 -10.64 7.15 -2.24
C THR A 59 -9.25 6.52 -2.22
N THR A 60 -8.86 5.91 -1.10
CA THR A 60 -7.45 5.56 -0.87
C THR A 60 -7.31 4.19 -0.24
N LEU A 61 -6.45 3.38 -0.83
CA LEU A 61 -5.92 2.13 -0.29
C LEU A 61 -4.52 2.37 0.26
N LEU A 62 -4.26 1.92 1.48
CA LEU A 62 -2.93 1.82 2.06
C LEU A 62 -2.50 0.36 2.02
N GLY A 63 -1.50 0.03 1.21
CA GLY A 63 -1.15 -1.35 0.94
C GLY A 63 0.31 -1.58 0.60
N ARG A 64 0.74 -2.84 0.77
CA ARG A 64 2.11 -3.29 0.48
C ARG A 64 2.49 -3.05 -0.98
N ALA A 65 3.73 -2.65 -1.22
CA ALA A 65 4.31 -2.50 -2.55
C ALA A 65 4.91 -3.83 -3.06
N ASP A 66 4.17 -4.94 -2.89
CA ASP A 66 4.56 -6.23 -3.44
C ASP A 66 4.06 -6.45 -4.87
N ALA A 67 4.53 -7.52 -5.51
CA ALA A 67 4.19 -7.80 -6.91
C ALA A 67 2.69 -8.14 -7.09
N HIS A 68 2.08 -8.79 -6.10
CA HIS A 68 0.66 -9.14 -6.13
C HIS A 68 -0.21 -7.88 -6.13
N MET A 69 0.00 -6.98 -5.18
CA MET A 69 -0.79 -5.75 -5.07
C MET A 69 -0.58 -4.83 -6.26
N ALA A 70 0.66 -4.67 -6.73
CA ALA A 70 0.95 -3.86 -7.92
C ALA A 70 0.23 -4.39 -9.18
N ARG A 71 0.23 -5.71 -9.40
CA ARG A 71 -0.47 -6.33 -10.52
C ARG A 71 -1.98 -6.17 -10.41
N LEU A 72 -2.53 -6.43 -9.23
CA LEU A 72 -3.96 -6.33 -8.96
C LEU A 72 -4.48 -4.91 -9.19
N LEU A 73 -3.75 -3.90 -8.69
CA LEU A 73 -4.13 -2.51 -8.87
C LEU A 73 -4.04 -2.06 -10.33
N ALA A 74 -3.00 -2.49 -11.07
CA ALA A 74 -2.91 -2.20 -12.49
C ALA A 74 -4.15 -2.73 -13.25
N GLU A 75 -4.55 -3.97 -13.00
CA GLU A 75 -5.77 -4.55 -13.58
C GLU A 75 -7.03 -3.81 -13.15
N TYR A 76 -7.12 -3.45 -11.85
CA TYR A 76 -8.28 -2.73 -11.34
C TYR A 76 -8.45 -1.34 -11.98
N TRP A 77 -7.35 -0.62 -12.19
CA TRP A 77 -7.36 0.66 -12.87
C TRP A 77 -7.70 0.53 -14.36
N ASP A 78 -7.18 -0.50 -15.05
CA ASP A 78 -7.52 -0.81 -16.43
C ASP A 78 -9.03 -1.13 -16.60
N GLU A 79 -9.65 -1.69 -15.57
CA GLU A 79 -11.10 -1.96 -15.49
C GLU A 79 -11.92 -0.72 -15.10
N GLY A 80 -11.28 0.44 -14.89
CA GLY A 80 -11.93 1.73 -14.61
C GLY A 80 -12.00 2.13 -13.15
N GLY A 81 -11.40 1.36 -12.23
CA GLY A 81 -11.25 1.73 -10.83
C GLY A 81 -10.36 2.98 -10.66
N LYS A 82 -10.56 3.73 -9.59
CA LYS A 82 -9.91 5.03 -9.36
C LYS A 82 -9.24 5.15 -8.01
N ILE A 83 -9.24 4.08 -7.21
CA ILE A 83 -8.66 4.12 -5.87
C ILE A 83 -7.18 4.52 -5.93
N GLN A 84 -6.81 5.50 -5.13
CA GLN A 84 -5.42 5.93 -4.98
C GLN A 84 -4.66 4.91 -4.12
N TRP A 85 -3.40 4.69 -4.45
CA TRP A 85 -2.56 3.78 -3.69
C TRP A 85 -1.48 4.52 -2.92
N VAL A 86 -1.56 4.48 -1.59
CA VAL A 86 -0.45 4.82 -0.69
C VAL A 86 0.34 3.54 -0.42
N ALA A 87 1.50 3.43 -1.04
CA ALA A 87 2.29 2.20 -1.05
C ALA A 87 3.23 2.11 0.15
N GLN A 88 3.20 0.97 0.83
CA GLN A 88 4.14 0.63 1.88
C GLN A 88 5.31 -0.15 1.28
N THR A 89 6.56 0.29 1.48
CA THR A 89 7.72 -0.54 1.14
C THR A 89 7.66 -1.88 1.89
N CYS A 90 8.20 -2.94 1.31
CA CYS A 90 8.21 -4.26 1.94
C CYS A 90 9.59 -4.89 1.86
N THR A 91 9.89 -5.72 2.85
CA THR A 91 11.22 -6.36 3.02
C THR A 91 11.56 -7.35 1.90
N GLU A 92 10.57 -7.82 1.15
CA GLU A 92 10.77 -8.74 0.02
C GLU A 92 11.69 -8.18 -1.07
N PHE A 93 11.77 -6.85 -1.18
CA PHE A 93 12.65 -6.18 -2.13
C PHE A 93 13.93 -5.63 -1.49
N GLY A 94 14.25 -6.08 -0.27
CA GLY A 94 15.44 -5.66 0.45
C GLY A 94 15.34 -4.24 1.02
N MET A 95 16.26 -3.35 0.62
CA MET A 95 16.30 -1.98 1.14
C MET A 95 15.12 -1.13 0.64
N PRO A 96 14.70 -0.12 1.41
CA PRO A 96 13.49 0.65 1.12
C PRO A 96 13.53 1.39 -0.21
N LEU A 97 14.70 1.81 -0.69
CA LEU A 97 14.86 2.46 -2.00
C LEU A 97 14.31 1.59 -3.15
N ALA A 98 14.65 0.30 -3.18
CA ALA A 98 14.17 -0.60 -4.22
C ALA A 98 12.65 -0.74 -4.18
N GLY A 99 12.07 -0.88 -2.98
CA GLY A 99 10.63 -0.92 -2.77
C GLY A 99 9.93 0.37 -3.20
N ALA A 100 10.51 1.52 -2.85
CA ALA A 100 9.98 2.83 -3.23
C ALA A 100 9.96 3.03 -4.75
N LEU A 101 11.08 2.77 -5.44
CA LEU A 101 11.17 2.88 -6.91
C LEU A 101 10.18 1.97 -7.63
N ARG A 102 9.96 0.75 -7.12
CA ARG A 102 8.96 -0.17 -7.68
C ARG A 102 7.53 0.35 -7.48
N ALA A 103 7.21 0.87 -6.30
CA ALA A 103 5.91 1.45 -6.02
C ALA A 103 5.61 2.66 -6.92
N ILE A 104 6.56 3.57 -7.05
CA ILE A 104 6.48 4.74 -7.94
C ILE A 104 6.22 4.28 -9.39
N LYS A 105 7.04 3.35 -9.88
CA LYS A 105 6.89 2.80 -11.24
C LYS A 105 5.54 2.11 -11.46
N ALA A 106 4.99 1.51 -10.43
CA ALA A 106 3.70 0.83 -10.48
C ALA A 106 2.48 1.77 -10.32
N GLY A 107 2.69 3.09 -10.20
CA GLY A 107 1.63 4.09 -10.16
C GLY A 107 1.12 4.44 -8.76
N ALA A 108 1.92 4.21 -7.70
CA ALA A 108 1.57 4.66 -6.37
C ALA A 108 1.42 6.20 -6.31
N SER A 109 0.36 6.67 -5.66
CA SER A 109 0.11 8.11 -5.45
C SER A 109 0.94 8.71 -4.32
N ALA A 110 1.40 7.88 -3.39
CA ALA A 110 2.37 8.19 -2.35
C ALA A 110 3.06 6.91 -1.90
N VAL A 111 4.22 7.06 -1.28
CA VAL A 111 5.00 5.92 -0.76
C VAL A 111 5.47 6.23 0.66
N TYR A 112 5.48 5.23 1.53
CA TYR A 112 6.10 5.35 2.84
C TYR A 112 6.96 4.11 3.15
N ILE A 113 7.99 4.31 3.98
CA ILE A 113 8.87 3.23 4.41
C ILE A 113 8.17 2.43 5.51
N HIS A 114 8.18 1.11 5.39
CA HIS A 114 7.65 0.20 6.41
C HIS A 114 8.32 0.44 7.77
N GLY A 115 7.52 0.55 8.85
CA GLY A 115 8.02 0.85 10.19
C GLY A 115 9.14 -0.10 10.65
N GLY A 116 8.95 -1.41 10.45
CA GLY A 116 9.98 -2.39 10.81
C GLY A 116 11.29 -2.26 9.99
N GLN A 117 11.23 -1.82 8.71
CA GLN A 117 12.44 -1.49 7.95
C GLN A 117 13.11 -0.24 8.53
N MET A 118 12.32 0.78 8.88
CA MET A 118 12.82 2.01 9.48
C MET A 118 13.52 1.73 10.80
N ASP A 119 12.87 0.98 11.69
CA ASP A 119 13.44 0.60 13.00
C ASP A 119 14.74 -0.18 12.84
N PHE A 120 14.78 -1.16 11.92
CA PHE A 120 15.97 -1.94 11.61
C PHE A 120 17.12 -1.04 11.15
N LEU A 121 16.88 -0.18 10.18
CA LEU A 121 17.91 0.69 9.61
C LEU A 121 18.44 1.72 10.62
N MET A 122 17.54 2.27 11.44
CA MET A 122 17.93 3.18 12.51
C MET A 122 18.76 2.49 13.58
N HIS A 123 18.40 1.25 13.96
CA HIS A 123 19.15 0.46 14.95
C HIS A 123 20.56 0.10 14.47
N HIS A 124 20.75 -0.06 13.14
CA HIS A 124 22.04 -0.42 12.53
C HIS A 124 22.81 0.78 11.97
N ASP A 125 22.39 2.01 12.30
CA ASP A 125 22.98 3.28 11.82
C ASP A 125 23.08 3.40 10.28
N MET A 126 22.09 2.82 9.59
CA MET A 126 22.01 2.82 8.12
C MET A 126 21.11 3.96 7.61
N LYS A 127 21.35 5.17 8.07
CA LYS A 127 20.52 6.35 7.76
C LYS A 127 20.56 6.75 6.29
N ASP A 128 21.68 6.48 5.62
CA ASP A 128 21.86 6.80 4.19
C ASP A 128 20.88 6.02 3.32
N GLU A 129 20.52 4.79 3.70
CA GLU A 129 19.52 3.99 3.01
C GLU A 129 18.10 4.57 3.15
N ILE A 130 17.81 5.14 4.31
CA ILE A 130 16.56 5.86 4.56
C ILE A 130 16.53 7.13 3.72
N GLN A 131 17.60 7.92 3.76
CA GLN A 131 17.68 9.16 3.00
C GLN A 131 17.56 8.93 1.51
N ALA A 132 18.24 7.93 0.96
CA ALA A 132 18.15 7.58 -0.46
C ALA A 132 16.70 7.23 -0.88
N ALA A 133 15.96 6.50 -0.04
CA ALA A 133 14.58 6.19 -0.33
C ALA A 133 13.68 7.43 -0.26
N LEU A 134 13.87 8.30 0.74
CA LEU A 134 13.10 9.54 0.88
C LEU A 134 13.38 10.50 -0.29
N ASP A 135 14.63 10.63 -0.72
CA ASP A 135 14.99 11.47 -1.87
C ASP A 135 14.30 10.99 -3.15
N ALA A 136 14.26 9.67 -3.37
CA ALA A 136 13.57 9.09 -4.52
C ALA A 136 12.05 9.30 -4.46
N ILE A 137 11.45 9.22 -3.28
CA ILE A 137 10.01 9.46 -3.08
C ILE A 137 9.68 10.94 -3.32
N HIS A 138 10.51 11.86 -2.84
CA HIS A 138 10.27 13.30 -2.99
C HIS A 138 10.54 13.82 -4.41
N ALA A 139 11.35 13.11 -5.19
CA ALA A 139 11.66 13.47 -6.57
C ALA A 139 10.61 13.01 -7.59
N ALA A 140 9.68 12.14 -7.19
CA ALA A 140 8.65 11.55 -8.05
C ALA A 140 7.35 12.34 -8.02
#